data_686779d97a5f63235c86a9e1ac6e7f89
#
_entry.id   686779d97a5f63235c86a9e1ac6e7f89
#
_cell.length_a   1.000
_cell.length_b   1.000
_cell.length_c   1.000
_cell.angle_alpha   90.00
_cell.angle_beta   90.00
_cell.angle_gamma   90.00
#
_symmetry.space_group_name_H-M   'P 1'
#
loop_
_entity.id
_entity.type
_entity.pdbx_description
1 polymer ?
#
loop_
_entity_poly.entity_id
_entity_poly.type
_entity_poly.pdbx_seq_one_letter_code
_entity_poly.pdbx_strand_id
1 'polypeptide(L)'
;MQQFTGELPWISGGQFTDVDAQAAHLHGYDQQYQQLSEGPFEGRFRSFSFEGDLGIHLEGANRALAQAASTPAGRLSVCLLTAASEECTLNAGHFGLTQVAMCPQGLVLEGKTAEGVNLCCMDVSADLLPAQGRGLTGVRVIDDPVRSHQLRDLVHSGLSALTSLDTIGHYPAAVKEFKSALGDLLWQIGIQQPDEDVKRANGHTSDRTMQIFRRARDYIHDGVADGISIVALCEAIGVSRRALELVFRAVLGTGPGHYVRTLQLNEVRRDLLSNPESEVSIGAIAAQHGIWHWSRFSRDYRLMFGELPSQTRTRLRPAARSAQAVTATA
;
A
#
# COMPACT_ATOMS: atom_id res chain seq x y z
N MET A 1 -25.19 12.60 -29.51
CA MET A 1 -25.67 11.82 -28.35
C MET A 1 -24.85 10.54 -28.33
N GLN A 2 -23.72 10.50 -27.60
CA GLN A 2 -22.98 9.28 -27.36
C GLN A 2 -23.76 8.48 -26.31
N GLN A 3 -24.07 7.23 -26.62
CA GLN A 3 -24.67 6.28 -25.69
C GLN A 3 -23.64 5.98 -24.61
N PHE A 4 -23.90 6.37 -23.36
CA PHE A 4 -23.15 5.97 -22.20
C PHE A 4 -23.42 4.49 -21.93
N THR A 5 -22.49 3.63 -22.25
CA THR A 5 -22.46 2.24 -21.81
C THR A 5 -21.90 2.19 -20.39
N GLY A 6 -22.76 2.07 -19.44
CA GLY A 6 -22.73 1.35 -18.14
C GLY A 6 -21.64 1.57 -17.10
N GLU A 7 -20.46 2.09 -17.38
CA GLU A 7 -19.45 2.43 -16.38
C GLU A 7 -19.29 3.94 -16.33
N LEU A 8 -19.53 4.50 -15.15
CA LEU A 8 -19.23 5.90 -14.89
C LEU A 8 -17.71 6.12 -15.13
N PRO A 9 -17.30 7.07 -15.99
CA PRO A 9 -15.91 7.18 -16.46
C PRO A 9 -14.89 7.50 -15.34
N TRP A 10 -15.35 7.73 -14.13
CA TRP A 10 -14.55 8.06 -12.95
C TRP A 10 -14.37 6.89 -11.97
N ILE A 11 -14.89 5.69 -12.25
CA ILE A 11 -14.69 4.50 -11.43
C ILE A 11 -13.73 3.55 -12.12
N SER A 12 -12.67 3.15 -11.42
CA SER A 12 -11.77 2.08 -11.83
C SER A 12 -11.54 1.10 -10.69
N GLY A 13 -11.07 -0.10 -11.00
CA GLY A 13 -10.78 -1.07 -9.97
C GLY A 13 -10.49 -2.46 -10.52
N GLY A 14 -10.11 -3.37 -9.63
CA GLY A 14 -9.79 -4.74 -9.99
C GLY A 14 -9.59 -5.64 -8.78
N GLN A 15 -9.43 -6.93 -9.09
CA GLN A 15 -8.96 -7.95 -8.15
C GLN A 15 -7.55 -8.37 -8.56
N PHE A 16 -6.69 -8.57 -7.59
CA PHE A 16 -5.26 -8.79 -7.78
C PHE A 16 -4.81 -10.04 -7.04
N THR A 17 -3.97 -10.84 -7.68
CA THR A 17 -3.27 -11.99 -7.08
C THR A 17 -1.78 -11.73 -6.93
N ASP A 18 -1.38 -10.48 -7.14
CA ASP A 18 -0.01 -10.01 -7.02
C ASP A 18 0.02 -8.62 -6.39
N VAL A 19 0.93 -8.41 -5.45
CA VAL A 19 1.02 -7.18 -4.65
C VAL A 19 1.49 -5.99 -5.48
N ASP A 20 2.42 -6.21 -6.42
CA ASP A 20 2.96 -5.15 -7.26
C ASP A 20 1.94 -4.71 -8.32
N ALA A 21 1.15 -5.66 -8.84
CA ALA A 21 0.04 -5.35 -9.73
C ALA A 21 -1.05 -4.50 -9.02
N GLN A 22 -1.30 -4.75 -7.74
CA GLN A 22 -2.21 -3.90 -6.96
C GLN A 22 -1.60 -2.53 -6.69
N ALA A 23 -0.33 -2.45 -6.29
CA ALA A 23 0.36 -1.18 -6.06
C ALA A 23 0.39 -0.31 -7.31
N ALA A 24 0.63 -0.89 -8.49
CA ALA A 24 0.69 -0.18 -9.76
C ALA A 24 -0.69 0.32 -10.25
N HIS A 25 -1.80 -0.16 -9.66
CA HIS A 25 -3.15 0.22 -10.09
C HIS A 25 -3.51 1.65 -9.73
N LEU A 26 -2.97 2.20 -8.65
CA LEU A 26 -3.24 3.58 -8.23
C LEU A 26 -2.31 4.57 -8.95
N HIS A 27 -2.81 5.16 -10.02
CA HIS A 27 -2.06 6.14 -10.80
C HIS A 27 -1.86 7.45 -10.01
N GLY A 28 -0.67 8.02 -10.12
CA GLY A 28 -0.29 9.28 -9.47
C GLY A 28 0.33 9.14 -8.09
N TYR A 29 0.32 7.94 -7.52
CA TYR A 29 1.05 7.59 -6.31
C TYR A 29 2.31 6.80 -6.66
N ASP A 30 3.41 7.08 -5.97
CA ASP A 30 4.56 6.17 -5.93
C ASP A 30 4.33 5.22 -4.74
N GLN A 31 3.96 3.98 -5.07
CA GLN A 31 3.61 2.95 -4.09
C GLN A 31 4.54 1.75 -4.19
N GLN A 32 5.00 1.30 -3.04
CA GLN A 32 5.78 0.09 -2.91
C GLN A 32 5.12 -0.85 -1.89
N TYR A 33 4.82 -2.06 -2.34
CA TYR A 33 4.23 -3.09 -1.49
C TYR A 33 5.17 -4.28 -1.40
N GLN A 34 5.21 -4.86 -0.20
CA GLN A 34 5.91 -6.10 0.06
C GLN A 34 5.02 -7.00 0.92
N GLN A 35 4.73 -8.19 0.46
CA GLN A 35 3.99 -9.17 1.26
C GLN A 35 4.86 -9.60 2.46
N LEU A 36 4.30 -9.53 3.66
CA LEU A 36 4.97 -9.89 4.91
C LEU A 36 4.48 -11.21 5.50
N SER A 37 3.23 -11.58 5.26
CA SER A 37 2.64 -12.82 5.79
C SER A 37 2.50 -13.90 4.73
N GLU A 38 2.53 -15.16 5.18
CA GLU A 38 2.50 -16.35 4.35
C GLU A 38 1.11 -16.58 3.72
N GLY A 39 1.09 -17.15 2.52
CA GLY A 39 -0.09 -17.57 1.78
C GLY A 39 -0.32 -16.78 0.49
N PRO A 40 -1.21 -17.26 -0.39
CA PRO A 40 -1.51 -16.59 -1.65
C PRO A 40 -2.13 -15.22 -1.39
N PHE A 41 -1.69 -14.24 -2.17
CA PHE A 41 -2.23 -12.88 -2.11
C PHE A 41 -3.54 -12.79 -2.88
N GLU A 42 -4.52 -12.18 -2.27
CA GLU A 42 -5.77 -11.74 -2.87
C GLU A 42 -6.04 -10.32 -2.42
N GLY A 43 -6.01 -9.41 -3.37
CA GLY A 43 -6.28 -8.01 -3.13
C GLY A 43 -7.41 -7.49 -4.00
N ARG A 44 -7.98 -6.36 -3.59
CA ARG A 44 -9.01 -5.64 -4.34
C ARG A 44 -8.79 -4.16 -4.23
N PHE A 45 -9.10 -3.46 -5.30
CA PHE A 45 -8.96 -2.02 -5.36
C PHE A 45 -10.16 -1.42 -6.12
N ARG A 46 -10.71 -0.32 -5.61
CA ARG A 46 -11.70 0.52 -6.30
C ARG A 46 -11.31 1.98 -6.12
N SER A 47 -11.26 2.70 -7.21
CA SER A 47 -10.91 4.10 -7.26
C SER A 47 -12.05 4.91 -7.83
N PHE A 48 -12.35 6.02 -7.19
CA PHE A 48 -13.38 6.99 -7.60
C PHE A 48 -12.69 8.34 -7.78
N SER A 49 -12.73 8.89 -8.97
CA SER A 49 -12.15 10.19 -9.30
C SER A 49 -13.25 11.23 -9.55
N PHE A 50 -13.22 12.34 -8.86
CA PHE A 50 -14.21 13.41 -8.91
C PHE A 50 -13.56 14.69 -9.47
N GLU A 51 -13.76 14.97 -10.75
CA GLU A 51 -13.39 16.23 -11.44
C GLU A 51 -11.97 16.78 -11.13
N GLY A 52 -11.03 15.87 -10.83
CA GLY A 52 -9.65 16.24 -10.62
C GLY A 52 -9.31 16.87 -9.26
N ASP A 53 -10.23 17.09 -8.35
CA ASP A 53 -10.00 17.70 -7.03
C ASP A 53 -10.14 16.71 -5.84
N LEU A 54 -10.76 15.55 -6.07
CA LEU A 54 -10.94 14.49 -5.08
C LEU A 54 -10.76 13.12 -5.73
N GLY A 55 -9.90 12.29 -5.16
CA GLY A 55 -9.85 10.85 -5.39
C GLY A 55 -10.22 10.10 -4.12
N ILE A 56 -10.97 9.01 -4.23
CA ILE A 56 -11.27 8.10 -3.12
C ILE A 56 -10.90 6.69 -3.56
N HIS A 57 -10.05 6.05 -2.78
CA HIS A 57 -9.45 4.76 -3.09
C HIS A 57 -9.78 3.77 -1.97
N LEU A 58 -10.52 2.73 -2.31
CA LEU A 58 -10.86 1.63 -1.41
C LEU A 58 -9.96 0.45 -1.73
N GLU A 59 -9.14 0.06 -0.78
CA GLU A 59 -8.20 -1.04 -0.89
C GLU A 59 -8.52 -2.13 0.12
N GLY A 60 -8.42 -3.39 -0.30
CA GLY A 60 -8.48 -4.54 0.58
C GLY A 60 -7.39 -5.54 0.24
N ALA A 61 -6.79 -6.15 1.27
CA ALA A 61 -5.77 -7.17 1.13
C ALA A 61 -5.97 -8.28 2.17
N ASN A 62 -5.88 -9.53 1.73
CA ASN A 62 -5.98 -10.69 2.63
C ASN A 62 -4.67 -10.99 3.36
N ARG A 63 -3.55 -10.37 2.97
CA ARG A 63 -2.21 -10.57 3.56
C ARG A 63 -1.68 -9.30 4.20
N ALA A 64 -0.84 -9.47 5.22
CA ALA A 64 -0.11 -8.36 5.81
C ALA A 64 0.93 -7.83 4.82
N LEU A 65 0.94 -6.51 4.65
CA LEU A 65 1.84 -5.83 3.71
C LEU A 65 2.71 -4.81 4.46
N ALA A 66 3.99 -4.71 4.09
CA ALA A 66 4.72 -3.47 4.25
C ALA A 66 4.32 -2.57 3.09
N GLN A 67 3.91 -1.36 3.39
CA GLN A 67 3.48 -0.37 2.40
C GLN A 67 4.25 0.92 2.59
N ALA A 68 4.65 1.53 1.47
CA ALA A 68 5.14 2.89 1.41
C ALA A 68 4.41 3.60 0.26
N ALA A 69 3.82 4.75 0.53
CA ALA A 69 3.09 5.52 -0.46
C ALA A 69 3.42 7.01 -0.34
N SER A 70 3.78 7.64 -1.44
CA SER A 70 3.99 9.08 -1.50
C SER A 70 2.69 9.82 -1.79
N THR A 71 2.47 10.94 -1.13
CA THR A 71 1.32 11.81 -1.42
C THR A 71 1.54 12.54 -2.75
N PRO A 72 0.57 12.53 -3.68
CA PRO A 72 0.67 13.23 -4.95
C PRO A 72 0.90 14.73 -4.79
N ALA A 73 1.58 15.33 -5.77
CA ALA A 73 1.82 16.78 -5.78
C ALA A 73 0.50 17.57 -5.80
N GLY A 74 0.41 18.65 -5.03
CA GLY A 74 -0.79 19.48 -4.92
C GLY A 74 -1.93 18.86 -4.12
N ARG A 75 -1.72 17.70 -3.47
CA ARG A 75 -2.75 16.96 -2.74
C ARG A 75 -2.42 16.79 -1.26
N LEU A 76 -3.47 16.61 -0.48
CA LEU A 76 -3.43 16.06 0.87
C LEU A 76 -3.95 14.63 0.80
N SER A 77 -3.15 13.65 1.23
CA SER A 77 -3.65 12.29 1.42
C SER A 77 -4.28 12.14 2.80
N VAL A 78 -5.48 11.57 2.82
CA VAL A 78 -6.22 11.24 4.04
C VAL A 78 -6.49 9.74 4.03
N CYS A 79 -6.00 9.03 5.04
CA CYS A 79 -6.14 7.58 5.12
C CYS A 79 -6.85 7.18 6.42
N LEU A 80 -7.73 6.19 6.33
CA LEU A 80 -8.40 5.58 7.47
C LEU A 80 -8.66 4.09 7.19
N LEU A 81 -8.71 3.30 8.24
CA LEU A 81 -9.12 1.91 8.15
C LEU A 81 -10.65 1.81 8.13
N THR A 82 -11.20 1.02 7.21
CA THR A 82 -12.63 0.72 7.17
C THR A 82 -12.96 -0.63 7.80
N ALA A 83 -11.99 -1.56 7.81
CA ALA A 83 -12.01 -2.79 8.59
C ALA A 83 -10.58 -3.25 8.86
N ALA A 84 -10.33 -3.78 10.05
CA ALA A 84 -9.09 -4.44 10.42
C ALA A 84 -9.36 -5.44 11.54
N SER A 85 -8.76 -6.63 11.46
CA SER A 85 -8.83 -7.66 12.49
C SER A 85 -7.69 -7.59 13.50
N GLU A 86 -6.59 -6.95 13.11
CA GLU A 86 -5.37 -6.79 13.89
C GLU A 86 -4.83 -5.36 13.79
N GLU A 87 -3.82 -5.06 14.59
CA GLU A 87 -3.17 -3.76 14.58
C GLU A 87 -2.38 -3.50 13.31
N CYS A 88 -2.61 -2.33 12.73
CA CYS A 88 -1.76 -1.74 11.68
C CYS A 88 -0.78 -0.76 12.32
N THR A 89 0.29 -0.45 11.60
CA THR A 89 1.23 0.59 11.98
C THR A 89 1.34 1.63 10.88
N LEU A 90 1.57 2.88 11.28
CA LEU A 90 1.83 3.98 10.36
C LEU A 90 2.88 4.90 10.95
N ASN A 91 3.99 5.12 10.21
CA ASN A 91 5.12 5.94 10.64
C ASN A 91 5.59 5.62 12.08
N ALA A 92 5.78 4.32 12.37
CA ALA A 92 6.17 3.77 13.67
C ALA A 92 5.16 4.00 14.80
N GLY A 93 3.94 4.43 14.51
CA GLY A 93 2.82 4.56 15.45
C GLY A 93 1.76 3.49 15.22
N HIS A 94 0.93 3.25 16.22
CA HIS A 94 -0.29 2.47 16.06
C HIS A 94 -1.25 3.16 15.09
N PHE A 95 -1.91 2.39 14.24
CA PHE A 95 -2.94 2.89 13.33
C PHE A 95 -4.15 1.95 13.34
N GLY A 96 -5.23 2.41 13.93
CA GLY A 96 -6.45 1.65 14.15
C GLY A 96 -7.71 2.33 13.60
N LEU A 97 -8.86 1.71 13.86
CA LEU A 97 -10.15 2.16 13.33
C LEU A 97 -10.61 3.53 13.84
N THR A 98 -10.09 3.99 14.99
CA THR A 98 -10.46 5.29 15.57
C THR A 98 -9.63 6.45 15.04
N GLN A 99 -8.65 6.14 14.17
CA GLN A 99 -7.67 7.11 13.73
C GLN A 99 -7.84 7.50 12.26
N VAL A 100 -7.49 8.74 11.98
CA VAL A 100 -7.38 9.30 10.63
C VAL A 100 -5.97 9.84 10.44
N ALA A 101 -5.30 9.40 9.38
CA ALA A 101 -4.00 9.92 9.00
C ALA A 101 -4.16 10.99 7.93
N MET A 102 -3.45 12.11 8.09
CA MET A 102 -3.36 13.19 7.12
C MET A 102 -1.90 13.38 6.72
N CYS A 103 -1.59 13.30 5.42
CA CYS A 103 -0.25 13.39 4.89
C CYS A 103 -0.19 14.48 3.81
N PRO A 104 0.52 15.59 4.04
CA PRO A 104 0.77 16.62 3.03
C PRO A 104 1.56 16.07 1.83
N GLN A 105 1.47 16.80 0.71
CA GLN A 105 2.24 16.50 -0.50
C GLN A 105 3.74 16.34 -0.22
N GLY A 106 4.39 15.46 -0.96
CA GLY A 106 5.84 15.23 -0.88
C GLY A 106 6.31 14.44 0.34
N LEU A 107 5.39 14.04 1.22
CA LEU A 107 5.68 13.15 2.34
C LEU A 107 5.24 11.72 2.03
N VAL A 108 5.84 10.77 2.74
CA VAL A 108 5.60 9.34 2.57
C VAL A 108 4.94 8.76 3.80
N LEU A 109 3.85 8.04 3.59
CA LEU A 109 3.23 7.16 4.57
C LEU A 109 3.89 5.79 4.48
N GLU A 110 4.46 5.32 5.58
CA GLU A 110 5.12 4.02 5.66
C GLU A 110 4.61 3.23 6.86
N GLY A 111 4.32 1.95 6.65
CA GLY A 111 3.87 1.11 7.75
C GLY A 111 3.53 -0.32 7.35
N LYS A 112 2.85 -0.99 8.26
CA LYS A 112 2.31 -2.34 8.06
C LYS A 112 0.80 -2.29 8.08
N THR A 113 0.17 -2.85 7.07
CA THR A 113 -1.24 -3.24 7.12
C THR A 113 -1.39 -4.69 7.58
N ALA A 114 -2.42 -4.95 8.37
CA ALA A 114 -2.73 -6.28 8.89
C ALA A 114 -3.37 -7.19 7.82
N GLU A 115 -3.46 -8.49 8.10
CA GLU A 115 -4.24 -9.41 7.27
C GLU A 115 -5.73 -9.04 7.28
N GLY A 116 -6.39 -9.17 6.13
CA GLY A 116 -7.81 -8.88 6.00
C GLY A 116 -8.19 -7.40 6.16
N VAL A 117 -7.21 -6.49 6.03
CA VAL A 117 -7.44 -5.05 6.15
C VAL A 117 -8.30 -4.52 5.00
N ASN A 118 -9.13 -3.53 5.30
CA ASN A 118 -9.72 -2.63 4.31
C ASN A 118 -9.33 -1.19 4.67
N LEU A 119 -8.78 -0.51 3.69
CA LEU A 119 -8.25 0.85 3.79
C LEU A 119 -9.04 1.76 2.86
N CYS A 120 -9.33 2.97 3.31
CA CYS A 120 -9.80 4.06 2.48
C CYS A 120 -8.72 5.14 2.48
N CYS A 121 -8.15 5.41 1.32
CA CYS A 121 -7.29 6.56 1.09
C CYS A 121 -8.00 7.57 0.20
N MET A 122 -7.86 8.85 0.52
CA MET A 122 -8.40 9.95 -0.29
C MET A 122 -7.26 10.87 -0.65
N ASP A 123 -7.23 11.36 -1.87
CA ASP A 123 -6.39 12.47 -2.29
C ASP A 123 -7.27 13.70 -2.54
N VAL A 124 -7.02 14.71 -1.73
CA VAL A 124 -7.86 15.91 -1.65
C VAL A 124 -7.06 17.12 -2.12
N SER A 125 -7.63 17.89 -3.06
CA SER A 125 -7.06 19.18 -3.45
C SER A 125 -7.14 20.18 -2.30
N ALA A 126 -6.15 21.05 -2.20
CA ALA A 126 -6.17 22.14 -1.22
C ALA A 126 -7.41 23.05 -1.35
N ASP A 127 -8.04 23.10 -2.52
CA ASP A 127 -9.22 23.93 -2.78
C ASP A 127 -10.50 23.37 -2.15
N LEU A 128 -10.55 22.06 -1.87
CA LEU A 128 -11.64 21.43 -1.12
C LEU A 128 -11.57 21.72 0.39
N LEU A 129 -10.42 22.16 0.89
CA LEU A 129 -10.23 22.50 2.29
C LEU A 129 -10.43 24.00 2.49
N PRO A 130 -11.07 24.44 3.57
CA PRO A 130 -11.08 25.85 3.97
C PRO A 130 -9.66 26.43 4.05
N ALA A 131 -9.50 27.72 3.75
CA ALA A 131 -8.19 28.38 3.65
C ALA A 131 -7.28 28.17 4.87
N GLN A 132 -7.87 28.05 6.06
CA GLN A 132 -7.16 27.81 7.31
C GLN A 132 -6.62 26.36 7.45
N GLY A 133 -7.09 25.39 6.67
CA GLY A 133 -6.65 23.98 6.67
C GLY A 133 -5.45 23.68 5.77
N ARG A 134 -4.94 24.69 5.05
CA ARG A 134 -3.89 24.51 4.03
C ARG A 134 -2.45 24.47 4.58
N GLY A 135 -2.26 24.56 5.90
CA GLY A 135 -0.96 24.73 6.56
C GLY A 135 -0.36 23.47 7.22
N LEU A 136 -0.77 22.25 6.83
CA LEU A 136 -0.19 21.03 7.39
C LEU A 136 1.26 20.84 6.92
N THR A 137 2.19 20.79 7.87
CA THR A 137 3.64 20.70 7.57
C THR A 137 4.25 19.30 7.82
N GLY A 138 3.46 18.34 8.35
CA GLY A 138 3.91 16.98 8.67
C GLY A 138 2.77 15.98 8.63
N VAL A 139 3.10 14.71 8.66
CA VAL A 139 2.11 13.64 8.81
C VAL A 139 1.45 13.74 10.18
N ARG A 140 0.14 13.70 10.22
CA ARG A 140 -0.65 13.68 11.46
C ARG A 140 -1.48 12.42 11.52
N VAL A 141 -1.44 11.74 12.64
CA VAL A 141 -2.38 10.65 12.99
C VAL A 141 -3.25 11.16 14.12
N ILE A 142 -4.52 11.31 13.85
CA ILE A 142 -5.51 11.92 14.73
C ILE A 142 -6.40 10.81 15.27
N ASP A 143 -6.43 10.63 16.59
CA ASP A 143 -7.32 9.69 17.25
C ASP A 143 -8.63 10.40 17.64
N ASP A 144 -9.65 10.19 16.83
CA ASP A 144 -11.00 10.75 17.05
C ASP A 144 -12.04 9.69 16.66
N PRO A 145 -12.49 8.89 17.64
CA PRO A 145 -13.44 7.80 17.37
C PRO A 145 -14.75 8.26 16.73
N VAL A 146 -15.22 9.45 17.10
CA VAL A 146 -16.50 9.97 16.60
C VAL A 146 -16.38 10.40 15.15
N ARG A 147 -15.39 11.26 14.86
CA ARG A 147 -15.20 11.79 13.51
C ARG A 147 -14.66 10.77 12.53
N SER A 148 -13.82 9.83 12.97
CA SER A 148 -13.39 8.72 12.13
C SER A 148 -14.56 7.82 11.71
N HIS A 149 -15.53 7.60 12.61
CA HIS A 149 -16.77 6.90 12.29
C HIS A 149 -17.64 7.69 11.32
N GLN A 150 -17.86 8.98 11.58
CA GLN A 150 -18.60 9.85 10.68
C GLN A 150 -17.98 9.92 9.27
N LEU A 151 -16.65 9.92 9.18
CA LEU A 151 -15.94 9.94 7.90
C LEU A 151 -16.15 8.64 7.12
N ARG A 152 -16.08 7.48 7.80
CA ARG A 152 -16.41 6.19 7.16
C ARG A 152 -17.84 6.15 6.65
N ASP A 153 -18.79 6.58 7.45
CA ASP A 153 -20.21 6.60 7.11
C ASP A 153 -20.49 7.54 5.95
N LEU A 154 -19.90 8.74 5.97
CA LEU A 154 -20.03 9.71 4.88
C LEU A 154 -19.47 9.17 3.56
N VAL A 155 -18.27 8.59 3.59
CA VAL A 155 -17.66 8.00 2.40
C VAL A 155 -18.50 6.82 1.90
N HIS A 156 -18.89 5.91 2.78
CA HIS A 156 -19.68 4.74 2.40
C HIS A 156 -21.04 5.11 1.82
N SER A 157 -21.81 5.95 2.51
CA SER A 157 -23.13 6.37 2.10
C SER A 157 -23.09 7.25 0.85
N GLY A 158 -22.12 8.18 0.79
CA GLY A 158 -21.92 9.05 -0.37
C GLY A 158 -21.57 8.27 -1.62
N LEU A 159 -20.60 7.35 -1.56
CA LEU A 159 -20.25 6.50 -2.70
C LEU A 159 -21.41 5.58 -3.11
N SER A 160 -22.14 5.02 -2.15
CA SER A 160 -23.33 4.21 -2.42
C SER A 160 -24.42 5.00 -3.11
N ALA A 161 -24.73 6.21 -2.63
CA ALA A 161 -25.71 7.08 -3.25
C ALA A 161 -25.31 7.50 -4.67
N LEU A 162 -24.06 7.93 -4.86
CA LEU A 162 -23.54 8.38 -6.16
C LEU A 162 -23.49 7.25 -7.21
N THR A 163 -23.26 6.01 -6.79
CA THR A 163 -23.28 4.85 -7.69
C THR A 163 -24.69 4.35 -8.02
N SER A 164 -25.71 4.78 -7.25
CA SER A 164 -27.10 4.38 -7.41
C SER A 164 -27.95 5.43 -8.16
N LEU A 165 -27.37 6.57 -8.55
CA LEU A 165 -28.09 7.65 -9.23
C LEU A 165 -28.34 7.28 -10.70
N ASP A 166 -29.59 6.94 -11.02
CA ASP A 166 -30.03 6.57 -12.37
C ASP A 166 -30.14 7.78 -13.34
N THR A 167 -29.98 9.01 -12.84
CA THR A 167 -30.23 10.23 -13.63
C THR A 167 -29.08 11.22 -13.59
N ILE A 168 -28.45 11.42 -14.75
CA ILE A 168 -27.35 12.37 -14.99
C ILE A 168 -27.67 13.81 -14.52
N GLY A 169 -28.94 14.19 -14.48
CA GLY A 169 -29.36 15.55 -14.11
C GLY A 169 -29.16 15.95 -12.64
N HIS A 170 -29.13 14.99 -11.72
CA HIS A 170 -28.93 15.24 -10.28
C HIS A 170 -27.49 15.02 -9.82
N TYR A 171 -26.67 14.41 -10.66
CA TYR A 171 -25.31 14.00 -10.33
C TYR A 171 -24.39 15.16 -9.90
N PRO A 172 -24.30 16.29 -10.64
CA PRO A 172 -23.41 17.38 -10.24
C PRO A 172 -23.75 18.00 -8.87
N ALA A 173 -25.04 18.14 -8.55
CA ALA A 173 -25.46 18.67 -7.25
C ALA A 173 -25.10 17.72 -6.11
N ALA A 174 -25.38 16.43 -6.27
CA ALA A 174 -25.03 15.40 -5.27
C ALA A 174 -23.52 15.30 -5.04
N VAL A 175 -22.71 15.36 -6.10
CA VAL A 175 -21.24 15.39 -6.00
C VAL A 175 -20.77 16.63 -5.24
N LYS A 176 -21.34 17.81 -5.54
CA LYS A 176 -21.01 19.07 -4.86
C LYS A 176 -21.33 19.01 -3.36
N GLU A 177 -22.51 18.50 -3.00
CA GLU A 177 -22.91 18.33 -1.59
C GLU A 177 -22.00 17.35 -0.87
N PHE A 178 -21.69 16.21 -1.49
CA PHE A 178 -20.78 15.22 -0.94
C PHE A 178 -19.38 15.82 -0.69
N LYS A 179 -18.80 16.52 -1.68
CA LYS A 179 -17.49 17.18 -1.55
C LYS A 179 -17.50 18.23 -0.44
N SER A 180 -18.57 19.04 -0.33
CA SER A 180 -18.70 20.04 0.72
C SER A 180 -18.74 19.40 2.11
N ALA A 181 -19.58 18.38 2.30
CA ALA A 181 -19.68 17.67 3.57
C ALA A 181 -18.35 16.99 3.95
N LEU A 182 -17.66 16.40 2.96
CA LEU A 182 -16.35 15.80 3.17
C LEU A 182 -15.30 16.85 3.58
N GLY A 183 -15.23 17.98 2.88
CA GLY A 183 -14.31 19.07 3.18
C GLY A 183 -14.52 19.64 4.59
N ASP A 184 -15.79 19.87 4.99
CA ASP A 184 -16.15 20.34 6.31
C ASP A 184 -15.74 19.36 7.42
N LEU A 185 -15.95 18.06 7.19
CA LEU A 185 -15.58 17.04 8.17
C LEU A 185 -14.07 16.87 8.29
N LEU A 186 -13.34 16.86 7.16
CA LEU A 186 -11.87 16.83 7.16
C LEU A 186 -11.28 18.07 7.85
N TRP A 187 -11.90 19.23 7.65
CA TRP A 187 -11.54 20.44 8.35
C TRP A 187 -11.72 20.30 9.87
N GLN A 188 -12.86 19.80 10.32
CA GLN A 188 -13.12 19.58 11.75
C GLN A 188 -12.12 18.59 12.37
N ILE A 189 -11.73 17.53 11.66
CA ILE A 189 -10.71 16.59 12.10
C ILE A 189 -9.35 17.29 12.22
N GLY A 190 -8.97 18.09 11.23
CA GLY A 190 -7.64 18.73 11.16
C GLY A 190 -7.41 19.87 12.15
N ILE A 191 -8.46 20.64 12.51
CA ILE A 191 -8.32 21.83 13.36
C ILE A 191 -8.20 21.52 14.85
N GLN A 192 -8.88 20.47 15.34
CA GLN A 192 -9.11 20.29 16.78
C GLN A 192 -7.90 19.81 17.57
N GLN A 193 -6.78 19.53 16.92
CA GLN A 193 -5.55 19.19 17.64
C GLN A 193 -4.47 20.24 17.38
N PRO A 194 -4.07 21.00 18.39
CA PRO A 194 -2.91 21.87 18.31
C PRO A 194 -1.66 21.08 17.92
N ASP A 195 -0.76 21.70 17.13
CA ASP A 195 0.50 21.08 16.69
C ASP A 195 1.35 20.49 17.82
N GLU A 196 1.20 21.02 19.04
CA GLU A 196 1.91 20.54 20.23
C GLU A 196 1.40 19.20 20.75
N ASP A 197 0.11 18.93 20.67
CA ASP A 197 -0.48 17.65 21.11
C ASP A 197 -0.21 16.54 20.09
N VAL A 198 -0.20 16.86 18.80
CA VAL A 198 0.19 15.94 17.73
C VAL A 198 1.70 15.61 17.82
N LYS A 199 2.54 16.61 18.12
CA LYS A 199 3.97 16.41 18.38
C LYS A 199 4.24 15.58 19.64
N ARG A 200 3.39 15.68 20.66
CA ARG A 200 3.48 14.82 21.85
C ARG A 200 3.01 13.40 21.60
N ALA A 201 1.92 13.21 20.85
CA ALA A 201 1.39 11.89 20.52
C ALA A 201 2.28 11.11 19.54
N ASN A 202 2.87 11.81 18.54
CA ASN A 202 3.76 11.24 17.54
C ASN A 202 5.26 11.37 17.86
N GLY A 203 5.62 11.98 18.96
CA GLY A 203 6.90 12.26 19.63
C GLY A 203 8.20 12.14 18.81
N HIS A 204 9.23 12.84 19.23
CA HIS A 204 10.62 12.73 18.73
C HIS A 204 11.14 11.27 18.60
N THR A 205 10.53 10.32 19.32
CA THR A 205 10.81 8.91 19.24
C THR A 205 10.38 8.30 17.90
N SER A 206 9.22 8.73 17.35
CA SER A 206 8.71 8.26 16.06
C SER A 206 9.60 8.73 14.91
N ASP A 207 10.01 10.00 14.89
CA ASP A 207 10.87 10.55 13.82
C ASP A 207 12.24 9.86 13.80
N ARG A 208 12.87 9.66 14.97
CA ARG A 208 14.12 8.94 15.07
C ARG A 208 13.97 7.48 14.65
N THR A 209 12.91 6.83 15.06
CA THR A 209 12.59 5.45 14.68
C THR A 209 12.45 5.32 13.17
N MET A 210 11.68 6.20 12.55
CA MET A 210 11.52 6.24 11.10
C MET A 210 12.83 6.55 10.36
N GLN A 211 13.65 7.43 10.88
CA GLN A 211 14.98 7.74 10.32
C GLN A 211 15.89 6.53 10.31
N ILE A 212 15.95 5.79 11.43
CA ILE A 212 16.74 4.56 11.52
C ILE A 212 16.15 3.50 10.57
N PHE A 213 14.81 3.34 10.56
CA PHE A 213 14.14 2.39 9.69
C PHE A 213 14.44 2.64 8.21
N ARG A 214 14.29 3.88 7.73
CA ARG A 214 14.56 4.24 6.34
C ARG A 214 16.00 3.98 5.94
N ARG A 215 16.97 4.39 6.77
CA ARG A 215 18.39 4.08 6.53
C ARG A 215 18.66 2.58 6.46
N ALA A 216 18.06 1.81 7.35
CA ALA A 216 18.20 0.36 7.36
C ALA A 216 17.54 -0.28 6.14
N ARG A 217 16.34 0.14 5.78
CA ARG A 217 15.62 -0.32 4.58
C ARG A 217 16.43 -0.03 3.32
N ASP A 218 16.90 1.20 3.15
CA ASP A 218 17.68 1.61 1.99
C ASP A 218 18.97 0.76 1.87
N TYR A 219 19.71 0.57 2.97
CA TYR A 219 20.85 -0.33 2.99
C TYR A 219 20.51 -1.78 2.61
N ILE A 220 19.35 -2.27 3.08
CA ILE A 220 18.87 -3.62 2.75
C ILE A 220 18.56 -3.74 1.27
N HIS A 221 17.85 -2.76 0.69
CA HIS A 221 17.52 -2.77 -0.73
C HIS A 221 18.76 -2.69 -1.62
N ASP A 222 19.74 -1.85 -1.26
CA ASP A 222 20.98 -1.71 -2.02
C ASP A 222 21.87 -2.97 -1.96
N GLY A 223 21.82 -3.71 -0.86
CA GLY A 223 22.67 -4.87 -0.60
C GLY A 223 21.99 -6.23 -0.74
N VAL A 224 20.74 -6.30 -1.18
CA VAL A 224 19.96 -7.56 -1.21
C VAL A 224 20.62 -8.65 -2.05
N ALA A 225 21.29 -8.27 -3.14
CA ALA A 225 21.99 -9.18 -4.05
C ALA A 225 23.22 -9.85 -3.43
N ASP A 226 23.93 -9.16 -2.56
CA ASP A 226 25.19 -9.64 -1.97
C ASP A 226 24.97 -10.49 -0.71
N GLY A 227 23.73 -10.57 -0.24
CA GLY A 227 23.38 -11.22 1.02
C GLY A 227 23.62 -10.32 2.22
N ILE A 228 22.54 -10.02 2.96
CA ILE A 228 22.58 -9.03 4.04
C ILE A 228 22.92 -9.68 5.37
N SER A 229 24.03 -9.25 5.95
CA SER A 229 24.35 -9.51 7.35
C SER A 229 23.73 -8.46 8.26
N ILE A 230 22.90 -8.90 9.22
CA ILE A 230 22.33 -8.00 10.24
C ILE A 230 23.41 -7.31 11.07
N VAL A 231 24.57 -7.95 11.24
CA VAL A 231 25.73 -7.36 11.94
C VAL A 231 26.29 -6.21 11.11
N ALA A 232 26.59 -6.44 9.84
CA ALA A 232 27.08 -5.40 8.93
C ALA A 232 26.09 -4.24 8.78
N LEU A 233 24.79 -4.52 8.71
CA LEU A 233 23.73 -3.50 8.73
C LEU A 233 23.79 -2.64 9.99
N CYS A 234 23.90 -3.25 11.19
CA CYS A 234 24.00 -2.52 12.44
C CYS A 234 25.23 -1.61 12.49
N GLU A 235 26.38 -2.10 12.00
CA GLU A 235 27.63 -1.33 11.92
C GLU A 235 27.48 -0.16 10.94
N ALA A 236 26.94 -0.39 9.75
CA ALA A 236 26.77 0.65 8.72
C ALA A 236 25.86 1.80 9.14
N ILE A 237 24.77 1.51 9.87
CA ILE A 237 23.82 2.54 10.31
C ILE A 237 24.10 3.07 11.73
N GLY A 238 25.08 2.48 12.45
CA GLY A 238 25.51 2.93 13.77
C GLY A 238 24.51 2.65 14.89
N VAL A 239 23.82 1.49 14.87
CA VAL A 239 22.85 1.11 15.90
C VAL A 239 23.12 -0.30 16.44
N SER A 240 22.71 -0.57 17.68
CA SER A 240 22.79 -1.91 18.23
C SER A 240 21.73 -2.83 17.59
N ARG A 241 21.99 -4.14 17.57
CA ARG A 241 21.02 -5.15 17.11
C ARG A 241 19.67 -5.04 17.82
N ARG A 242 19.69 -4.77 19.13
CA ARG A 242 18.47 -4.58 19.93
C ARG A 242 17.68 -3.34 19.46
N ALA A 243 18.35 -2.24 19.18
CA ALA A 243 17.72 -1.02 18.69
C ALA A 243 17.11 -1.26 17.29
N LEU A 244 17.83 -1.94 16.39
CA LEU A 244 17.33 -2.31 15.07
C LEU A 244 16.08 -3.20 15.17
N GLU A 245 16.09 -4.21 16.05
CA GLU A 245 14.95 -5.09 16.28
C GLU A 245 13.72 -4.30 16.77
N LEU A 246 13.90 -3.37 17.70
CA LEU A 246 12.81 -2.51 18.21
C LEU A 246 12.25 -1.60 17.11
N VAL A 247 13.13 -1.03 16.28
CA VAL A 247 12.72 -0.18 15.14
C VAL A 247 11.86 -0.95 14.14
N PHE A 248 12.31 -2.12 13.70
CA PHE A 248 11.54 -2.93 12.75
C PHE A 248 10.21 -3.42 13.33
N ARG A 249 10.18 -3.78 14.60
CA ARG A 249 8.93 -4.15 15.28
C ARG A 249 7.95 -2.97 15.39
N ALA A 250 8.46 -1.78 15.66
CA ALA A 250 7.63 -0.58 15.75
C ALA A 250 7.02 -0.18 14.39
N VAL A 251 7.77 -0.35 13.29
CA VAL A 251 7.31 0.06 11.94
C VAL A 251 6.53 -1.05 11.24
N LEU A 252 7.02 -2.31 11.31
CA LEU A 252 6.49 -3.42 10.52
C LEU A 252 5.91 -4.57 11.37
N GLY A 253 5.94 -4.46 12.70
CA GLY A 253 5.49 -5.53 13.58
C GLY A 253 6.37 -6.79 13.55
N THR A 254 7.49 -6.78 12.83
CA THR A 254 8.37 -7.94 12.64
C THR A 254 9.84 -7.55 12.80
N GLY A 255 10.73 -8.54 12.90
CA GLY A 255 12.16 -8.26 13.02
C GLY A 255 12.87 -8.07 11.67
N PRO A 256 14.08 -7.45 11.66
CA PRO A 256 14.82 -7.15 10.44
C PRO A 256 15.18 -8.41 9.64
N GLY A 257 15.47 -9.52 10.30
CA GLY A 257 15.78 -10.79 9.61
C GLY A 257 14.59 -11.38 8.85
N HIS A 258 13.39 -11.25 9.39
CA HIS A 258 12.17 -11.65 8.69
C HIS A 258 11.90 -10.72 7.49
N TYR A 259 12.04 -9.41 7.69
CA TYR A 259 11.90 -8.42 6.61
C TYR A 259 12.85 -8.71 5.43
N VAL A 260 14.15 -8.92 5.70
CA VAL A 260 15.12 -9.30 4.65
C VAL A 260 14.68 -10.55 3.92
N ARG A 261 14.24 -11.58 4.67
CA ARG A 261 13.80 -12.84 4.07
C ARG A 261 12.58 -12.67 3.17
N THR A 262 11.57 -11.95 3.63
CA THR A 262 10.37 -11.69 2.81
C THR A 262 10.70 -10.81 1.62
N LEU A 263 11.57 -9.81 1.75
CA LEU A 263 12.05 -9.00 0.63
C LEU A 263 12.69 -9.86 -0.45
N GLN A 264 13.65 -10.71 -0.08
CA GLN A 264 14.33 -11.61 -1.02
C GLN A 264 13.32 -12.49 -1.81
N LEU A 265 12.30 -13.02 -1.14
CA LEU A 265 11.26 -13.84 -1.79
C LEU A 265 10.38 -13.01 -2.73
N ASN A 266 10.01 -11.79 -2.33
CA ASN A 266 9.24 -10.88 -3.18
C ASN A 266 10.06 -10.47 -4.43
N GLU A 267 11.35 -10.15 -4.29
CA GLU A 267 12.22 -9.82 -5.44
C GLU A 267 12.35 -10.98 -6.42
N VAL A 268 12.58 -12.20 -5.92
CA VAL A 268 12.58 -13.40 -6.80
C VAL A 268 11.25 -13.54 -7.53
N ARG A 269 10.12 -13.29 -6.85
CA ARG A 269 8.79 -13.33 -7.48
C ARG A 269 8.64 -12.30 -8.57
N ARG A 270 9.08 -11.05 -8.34
CA ARG A 270 9.09 -9.97 -9.35
C ARG A 270 9.84 -10.38 -10.60
N ASP A 271 11.04 -10.92 -10.44
CA ASP A 271 11.85 -11.38 -11.58
C ASP A 271 11.19 -12.51 -12.35
N LEU A 272 10.59 -13.47 -11.65
CA LEU A 272 9.87 -14.59 -12.30
C LEU A 272 8.63 -14.12 -13.06
N LEU A 273 7.93 -13.09 -12.58
CA LEU A 273 6.76 -12.51 -13.24
C LEU A 273 7.15 -11.57 -14.40
N SER A 274 8.22 -10.79 -14.25
CA SER A 274 8.68 -9.83 -15.25
C SER A 274 9.32 -10.51 -16.47
N ASN A 275 9.98 -11.67 -16.27
CA ASN A 275 10.72 -12.37 -17.31
C ASN A 275 10.34 -13.86 -17.37
N PRO A 276 9.09 -14.22 -17.70
CA PRO A 276 8.62 -15.61 -17.67
C PRO A 276 9.33 -16.52 -18.71
N GLU A 277 9.84 -15.92 -19.78
CA GLU A 277 10.57 -16.62 -20.87
C GLU A 277 12.09 -16.66 -20.67
N SER A 278 12.60 -16.10 -19.57
CA SER A 278 14.03 -16.08 -19.28
C SER A 278 14.60 -17.51 -19.22
N GLU A 279 15.74 -17.75 -19.89
CA GLU A 279 16.49 -18.99 -19.82
C GLU A 279 17.31 -19.12 -18.52
N VAL A 280 17.43 -18.03 -17.76
CA VAL A 280 18.11 -18.04 -16.45
C VAL A 280 17.39 -18.99 -15.51
N SER A 281 18.15 -19.91 -14.89
CA SER A 281 17.56 -20.87 -13.96
C SER A 281 16.95 -20.17 -12.76
N ILE A 282 15.86 -20.71 -12.20
CA ILE A 282 15.21 -20.17 -10.99
C ILE A 282 16.23 -20.03 -9.85
N GLY A 283 17.23 -20.93 -9.78
CA GLY A 283 18.29 -20.87 -8.84
C GLY A 283 19.27 -19.73 -9.00
N ALA A 284 19.57 -19.44 -10.23
CA ALA A 284 20.42 -18.30 -10.50
C ALA A 284 19.68 -17.00 -10.15
N ILE A 285 18.37 -16.91 -10.41
CA ILE A 285 17.55 -15.77 -9.96
C ILE A 285 17.53 -15.68 -8.43
N ALA A 286 17.28 -16.79 -7.73
CA ALA A 286 17.29 -16.79 -6.26
C ALA A 286 18.67 -16.38 -5.70
N ALA A 287 19.76 -16.84 -6.33
CA ALA A 287 21.13 -16.47 -5.93
C ALA A 287 21.40 -14.98 -6.14
N GLN A 288 20.86 -14.34 -7.20
CA GLN A 288 20.94 -12.90 -7.43
C GLN A 288 20.30 -12.07 -6.30
N HIS A 289 19.37 -12.67 -5.56
CA HIS A 289 18.74 -12.04 -4.38
C HIS A 289 19.26 -12.61 -3.05
N GLY A 290 20.49 -13.17 -3.03
CA GLY A 290 21.16 -13.63 -1.81
C GLY A 290 20.58 -14.92 -1.22
N ILE A 291 19.84 -15.72 -1.99
CA ILE A 291 19.27 -16.99 -1.55
C ILE A 291 20.10 -18.17 -2.10
N TRP A 292 20.91 -18.80 -1.26
CA TRP A 292 21.86 -19.84 -1.65
C TRP A 292 21.41 -21.27 -1.29
N HIS A 293 20.34 -21.44 -0.49
CA HIS A 293 19.86 -22.75 -0.01
C HIS A 293 18.56 -23.17 -0.70
N TRP A 294 18.69 -23.95 -1.76
CA TRP A 294 17.60 -24.37 -2.65
C TRP A 294 16.42 -25.07 -1.99
N SER A 295 16.68 -26.08 -1.16
CA SER A 295 15.61 -26.85 -0.52
C SER A 295 14.76 -25.99 0.42
N ARG A 296 15.41 -25.09 1.12
CA ARG A 296 14.75 -24.12 1.99
C ARG A 296 14.02 -23.05 1.18
N PHE A 297 14.64 -22.54 0.11
CA PHE A 297 14.04 -21.54 -0.75
C PHE A 297 12.69 -21.99 -1.33
N SER A 298 12.64 -23.17 -1.97
CA SER A 298 11.40 -23.66 -2.59
C SER A 298 10.27 -23.85 -1.58
N ARG A 299 10.60 -24.30 -0.37
CA ARG A 299 9.66 -24.43 0.73
C ARG A 299 9.15 -23.07 1.20
N ASP A 300 10.08 -22.14 1.49
CA ASP A 300 9.73 -20.81 2.01
C ASP A 300 8.94 -19.99 0.98
N TYR A 301 9.29 -20.12 -0.31
CA TYR A 301 8.56 -19.52 -1.40
C TYR A 301 7.13 -20.05 -1.50
N ARG A 302 6.96 -21.39 -1.38
CA ARG A 302 5.64 -22.00 -1.40
C ARG A 302 4.79 -21.60 -0.19
N LEU A 303 5.39 -21.49 0.99
CA LEU A 303 4.69 -20.98 2.17
C LEU A 303 4.25 -19.52 1.96
N MET A 304 5.14 -18.70 1.43
CA MET A 304 4.93 -17.27 1.24
C MET A 304 3.86 -16.96 0.18
N PHE A 305 3.84 -17.69 -0.94
CA PHE A 305 2.98 -17.35 -2.08
C PHE A 305 1.94 -18.43 -2.43
N GLY A 306 1.93 -19.56 -1.72
CA GLY A 306 0.99 -20.66 -1.99
C GLY A 306 1.32 -21.49 -3.23
N GLU A 307 2.38 -21.15 -3.98
CA GLU A 307 2.79 -21.80 -5.23
C GLU A 307 4.31 -22.00 -5.28
N LEU A 308 4.77 -22.92 -6.12
CA LEU A 308 6.21 -23.10 -6.35
C LEU A 308 6.76 -22.02 -7.28
N PRO A 309 8.07 -21.66 -7.20
CA PRO A 309 8.68 -20.71 -8.12
C PRO A 309 8.51 -21.08 -9.60
N SER A 310 8.52 -22.38 -9.92
CA SER A 310 8.28 -22.87 -11.28
C SER A 310 6.84 -22.63 -11.75
N GLN A 311 5.87 -22.70 -10.84
CA GLN A 311 4.47 -22.42 -11.16
C GLN A 311 4.26 -20.94 -11.41
N THR A 312 4.89 -20.06 -10.62
CA THR A 312 4.89 -18.61 -10.86
C THR A 312 5.40 -18.28 -12.27
N ARG A 313 6.57 -18.83 -12.64
CA ARG A 313 7.15 -18.60 -13.97
C ARG A 313 6.26 -19.09 -15.11
N THR A 314 5.64 -20.26 -14.98
CA THR A 314 4.81 -20.86 -16.05
C THR A 314 3.45 -20.19 -16.19
N ARG A 315 2.93 -19.59 -15.15
CA ARG A 315 1.59 -18.95 -15.16
C ARG A 315 1.46 -17.86 -16.22
N LEU A 316 2.51 -17.12 -16.50
CA LEU A 316 2.55 -16.02 -17.47
C LEU A 316 3.14 -16.42 -18.83
N ARG A 317 3.65 -17.65 -18.98
CA ARG A 317 4.05 -18.12 -20.30
C ARG A 317 2.80 -18.23 -21.17
N PRO A 318 2.75 -17.56 -22.35
CA PRO A 318 1.68 -17.80 -23.29
C PRO A 318 1.69 -19.30 -23.58
N ALA A 319 0.50 -19.94 -23.53
CA ALA A 319 0.37 -21.35 -23.85
C ALA A 319 1.10 -21.57 -25.19
N ALA A 320 2.17 -22.37 -25.17
CA ALA A 320 2.88 -22.73 -26.38
C ALA A 320 1.80 -23.27 -27.32
N ARG A 321 1.54 -22.54 -28.42
CA ARG A 321 0.64 -23.00 -29.47
C ARG A 321 1.11 -24.40 -29.83
N SER A 322 0.25 -25.36 -29.59
CA SER A 322 0.34 -26.69 -30.21
C SER A 322 0.26 -26.52 -31.72
N ALA A 323 1.40 -26.06 -32.26
CA ALA A 323 1.68 -26.05 -33.69
C ALA A 323 2.38 -27.37 -34.04
N GLN A 324 1.68 -28.49 -33.83
CA GLN A 324 2.07 -29.74 -34.46
C GLN A 324 0.82 -30.48 -34.90
N ALA A 325 0.85 -30.79 -36.20
CA ALA A 325 -0.01 -31.70 -36.91
C ALA A 325 -1.18 -31.08 -37.70
N VAL A 326 -0.86 -30.39 -38.80
CA VAL A 326 -1.51 -30.66 -40.07
C VAL A 326 -0.44 -30.61 -41.18
N THR A 327 0.36 -31.63 -41.25
CA THR A 327 1.05 -32.05 -42.49
C THR A 327 0.93 -33.55 -42.56
N ALA A 328 -0.04 -34.02 -43.29
CA ALA A 328 0.00 -35.19 -44.11
C ALA A 328 -1.42 -35.51 -44.56
N THR A 329 -1.69 -35.31 -45.80
CA THR A 329 -2.13 -36.30 -46.76
C THR A 329 -2.83 -35.59 -47.92
N ALA A 330 -2.25 -35.47 -49.00
CA ALA A 330 -2.45 -36.03 -50.34
C ALA A 330 -1.73 -35.21 -51.37
#